data_dd26f3574762d013fbed530b208ba593
#
_entry.id   dd26f3574762d013fbed530b208ba593
#
_cell.length_a   1.000
_cell.length_b   1.000
_cell.length_c   1.000
_cell.angle_alpha   90.00
_cell.angle_beta   90.00
_cell.angle_gamma   90.00
#
_symmetry.space_group_name_H-M   'P 1'
#
loop_
_entity.id
_entity.type
_entity.pdbx_description
1 polymer ?
#
loop_
_entity_poly.entity_id
_entity_poly.type
_entity_poly.pdbx_seq_one_letter_code
_entity_poly.pdbx_strand_id
1 'polypeptide(L)'
;DHFDIKYVTLHKELPSYDKINQNTLSLVFLPETKQLMSEILGGDKPIYEDNHIIVYKIPNSNSLEPFLLLGSGWHIFEILHDVRTVMRNSEILIVNPTNSETNVTLNLVLSSIKNEKIVTVYFNNEKLNETNVPFSPKTIIQIENLILKPGVNVVTLDTDEYMLTESKREISFVIEAISIVN
;
A
#
# COMPACT_ATOMS: atom_id res chain seq x y z
N ASP A 1 0.64 15.32 -13.88
CA ASP A 1 1.13 15.23 -12.49
C ASP A 1 -0.06 15.30 -11.55
N HIS A 2 -0.57 14.15 -11.11
CA HIS A 2 -1.66 14.11 -10.13
C HIS A 2 -1.20 14.58 -8.74
N PHE A 3 0.08 14.44 -8.47
CA PHE A 3 0.72 14.97 -7.27
C PHE A 3 1.97 15.74 -7.73
N ASP A 4 1.88 17.05 -7.82
CA ASP A 4 3.05 17.93 -8.07
C ASP A 4 3.93 17.97 -6.80
N ILE A 5 4.28 16.77 -6.28
CA ILE A 5 5.16 16.63 -5.14
C ILE A 5 6.57 16.85 -5.64
N LYS A 6 7.15 17.97 -5.25
CA LYS A 6 8.52 18.36 -5.65
C LYS A 6 9.55 17.93 -4.63
N TYR A 7 9.14 17.74 -3.38
CA TYR A 7 10.04 17.49 -2.26
C TYR A 7 9.45 16.48 -1.30
N VAL A 8 10.30 15.66 -0.71
CA VAL A 8 10.00 14.81 0.45
C VAL A 8 10.83 15.29 1.62
N THR A 9 10.18 15.53 2.75
CA THR A 9 10.83 15.91 4.00
C THR A 9 10.77 14.75 4.98
N LEU A 10 11.93 14.31 5.45
CA LEU A 10 12.05 13.35 6.55
C LEU A 10 12.35 14.12 7.84
N HIS A 11 11.58 13.88 8.87
CA HIS A 11 11.86 14.41 10.21
C HIS A 11 12.77 13.45 10.97
N LYS A 12 13.91 13.95 11.48
CA LYS A 12 14.87 13.18 12.29
C LYS A 12 14.35 12.96 13.71
N GLU A 13 13.53 13.89 14.18
CA GLU A 13 12.85 13.78 15.46
C GLU A 13 11.35 13.88 15.20
N LEU A 14 10.60 12.90 15.67
CA LEU A 14 9.15 13.07 15.73
C LEU A 14 8.87 14.12 16.79
N PRO A 15 8.09 15.19 16.49
CA PRO A 15 7.57 16.03 17.56
C PRO A 15 6.89 15.08 18.54
N SER A 16 7.16 15.27 19.82
CA SER A 16 6.70 14.43 20.92
C SER A 16 5.18 14.23 20.88
N TYR A 17 4.72 13.42 19.97
CA TYR A 17 3.41 12.79 20.05
C TYR A 17 3.56 11.78 21.17
N ASP A 18 3.36 12.34 22.31
CA ASP A 18 3.42 11.83 23.63
C ASP A 18 3.29 10.32 23.72
N LYS A 19 4.35 9.71 24.24
CA LYS A 19 4.31 8.52 25.10
C LYS A 19 3.64 7.24 24.56
N ILE A 20 3.31 7.15 23.30
CA ILE A 20 2.90 5.90 22.70
C ILE A 20 4.15 5.20 22.15
N ASN A 21 4.79 4.43 23.04
CA ASN A 21 5.92 3.52 22.71
C ASN A 21 7.09 4.16 21.95
N GLN A 22 7.80 5.08 22.60
CA GLN A 22 9.06 5.66 22.13
C GLN A 22 10.09 4.62 21.65
N ASN A 23 10.00 3.38 22.11
CA ASN A 23 10.96 2.33 21.79
C ASN A 23 10.74 1.67 20.43
N THR A 24 9.56 1.77 19.84
CA THR A 24 9.26 1.10 18.56
C THR A 24 9.37 2.05 17.36
N LEU A 25 9.03 3.30 17.55
CA LEU A 25 9.07 4.30 16.47
C LEU A 25 10.44 4.93 16.25
N SER A 26 11.26 5.05 17.29
CA SER A 26 12.61 5.58 17.17
C SER A 26 13.59 4.65 16.47
N LEU A 27 13.31 3.35 16.42
CA LEU A 27 14.12 2.36 15.69
C LEU A 27 13.82 2.29 14.18
N VAL A 28 12.67 2.79 13.76
CA VAL A 28 12.22 2.70 12.36
C VAL A 28 12.75 3.87 11.50
N PHE A 29 13.29 4.93 12.13
CA PHE A 29 13.30 6.21 11.42
C PHE A 29 14.64 6.74 10.92
N LEU A 30 15.81 6.12 11.06
CA LEU A 30 16.97 6.88 10.61
C LEU A 30 17.95 6.25 9.61
N PRO A 31 18.59 5.14 9.78
CA PRO A 31 19.51 4.65 8.74
C PRO A 31 18.75 4.01 7.56
N GLU A 32 17.76 3.20 7.86
CA GLU A 32 17.03 2.42 6.86
C GLU A 32 16.10 3.28 6.00
N THR A 33 15.43 4.26 6.59
CA THR A 33 14.60 5.21 5.81
C THR A 33 15.46 6.09 4.91
N LYS A 34 16.63 6.53 5.40
CA LYS A 34 17.56 7.31 4.59
C LYS A 34 18.11 6.48 3.44
N GLN A 35 18.45 5.22 3.69
CA GLN A 35 18.88 4.27 2.66
C GLN A 35 17.77 4.01 1.64
N LEU A 36 16.57 3.71 2.10
CA LEU A 36 15.39 3.48 1.25
C LEU A 36 15.08 4.71 0.37
N MET A 37 15.14 5.90 0.96
CA MET A 37 14.95 7.14 0.18
C MET A 37 16.04 7.33 -0.86
N SER A 38 17.30 7.01 -0.55
CA SER A 38 18.39 7.05 -1.51
C SER A 38 18.20 6.05 -2.65
N GLU A 39 17.70 4.86 -2.35
CA GLU A 39 17.38 3.82 -3.34
C GLU A 39 16.23 4.25 -4.25
N ILE A 40 15.12 4.74 -3.66
CA ILE A 40 13.94 5.22 -4.41
C ILE A 40 14.27 6.41 -5.31
N LEU A 41 15.13 7.31 -4.84
CA LEU A 41 15.51 8.52 -5.57
C LEU A 41 16.76 8.34 -6.45
N GLY A 42 17.16 7.10 -6.70
CA GLY A 42 18.28 6.80 -7.63
C GLY A 42 19.65 7.24 -7.12
N GLY A 43 19.83 7.33 -5.81
CA GLY A 43 21.09 7.76 -5.20
C GLY A 43 21.26 9.28 -5.07
N ASP A 44 20.20 10.05 -5.34
CA ASP A 44 20.23 11.50 -5.19
C ASP A 44 20.51 11.91 -3.74
N LYS A 45 21.40 12.86 -3.58
CA LYS A 45 21.72 13.42 -2.26
C LYS A 45 20.60 14.36 -1.82
N PRO A 46 20.37 14.47 -0.50
CA PRO A 46 19.44 15.47 0.01
C PRO A 46 19.89 16.87 -0.41
N ILE A 47 18.94 17.70 -0.79
CA ILE A 47 19.18 19.10 -1.14
C ILE A 47 19.32 19.99 0.10
N TYR A 48 18.83 19.49 1.23
CA TYR A 48 18.97 20.14 2.54
C TYR A 48 18.99 19.09 3.65
N GLU A 49 19.86 19.28 4.64
CA GLU A 49 19.92 18.46 5.84
C GLU A 49 20.41 19.32 7.03
N ASP A 50 19.68 19.27 8.13
CA ASP A 50 20.08 19.83 9.41
C ASP A 50 19.85 18.81 10.55
N ASN A 51 19.84 19.28 11.81
CA ASN A 51 19.63 18.40 12.95
C ASN A 51 18.18 17.85 13.05
N HIS A 52 17.21 18.47 12.39
CA HIS A 52 15.79 18.16 12.54
C HIS A 52 15.17 17.52 11.29
N ILE A 53 15.61 17.92 10.10
CA ILE A 53 15.01 17.45 8.86
C ILE A 53 16.05 17.09 7.80
N ILE A 54 15.61 16.24 6.89
CA ILE A 54 16.31 15.95 5.62
C ILE A 54 15.30 16.21 4.51
N VAL A 55 15.68 16.96 3.49
CA VAL A 55 14.83 17.25 2.34
C VAL A 55 15.44 16.69 1.08
N TYR A 56 14.68 15.88 0.37
CA TYR A 56 15.01 15.36 -0.94
C TYR A 56 14.17 16.07 -2.00
N LYS A 57 14.79 16.37 -3.13
CA LYS A 57 14.06 16.75 -4.32
C LYS A 57 13.63 15.47 -5.04
N ILE A 58 12.36 15.38 -5.40
CA ILE A 58 11.89 14.27 -6.23
C ILE A 58 12.31 14.58 -7.67
N PRO A 59 13.06 13.69 -8.34
CA PRO A 59 13.30 13.84 -9.75
C PRO A 59 11.95 13.87 -10.47
N ASN A 60 11.80 14.72 -11.48
CA ASN A 60 10.62 14.69 -12.32
C ASN A 60 10.57 13.31 -12.97
N SER A 61 9.81 12.39 -12.39
CA SER A 61 9.54 11.13 -13.04
C SER A 61 8.57 11.43 -14.17
N ASN A 62 9.04 11.37 -15.39
CA ASN A 62 8.18 11.34 -16.56
C ASN A 62 7.54 9.95 -16.75
N SER A 63 7.57 9.11 -15.72
CA SER A 63 6.91 7.81 -15.78
C SER A 63 5.41 8.05 -15.81
N LEU A 64 4.84 7.74 -16.96
CA LEU A 64 3.40 7.70 -17.17
C LEU A 64 2.83 6.31 -16.86
N GLU A 65 3.58 5.48 -16.15
CA GLU A 65 3.11 4.15 -15.76
C GLU A 65 2.12 4.23 -14.60
N PRO A 66 1.06 3.42 -14.64
CA PRO A 66 0.15 3.27 -13.52
C PRO A 66 0.88 2.81 -12.25
N PHE A 67 0.45 3.29 -11.11
CA PHE A 67 1.02 2.93 -9.81
C PHE A 67 -0.05 2.67 -8.75
N LEU A 68 0.36 1.97 -7.68
CA LEU A 68 -0.50 1.52 -6.61
C LEU A 68 -0.37 2.40 -5.37
N LEU A 69 -1.51 2.71 -4.75
CA LEU A 69 -1.60 3.29 -3.41
C LEU A 69 -2.57 2.45 -2.58
N LEU A 70 -2.42 2.50 -1.27
CA LEU A 70 -3.36 1.88 -0.34
C LEU A 70 -4.39 2.94 0.06
N GLY A 71 -5.67 2.62 -0.10
CA GLY A 71 -6.79 3.42 0.34
C GLY A 71 -7.17 3.15 1.80
N SER A 72 -8.45 2.98 2.06
CA SER A 72 -8.99 2.65 3.39
C SER A 72 -8.87 1.15 3.72
N GLY A 73 -9.07 0.78 4.97
CA GLY A 73 -9.16 -0.62 5.41
C GLY A 73 -7.83 -1.35 5.64
N TRP A 74 -6.72 -0.64 5.74
CA TRP A 74 -5.39 -1.21 5.97
C TRP A 74 -4.88 -0.94 7.38
N HIS A 75 -4.21 -1.92 7.98
CA HIS A 75 -3.51 -1.76 9.24
C HIS A 75 -2.09 -1.24 9.01
N ILE A 76 -1.80 -0.06 9.54
CA ILE A 76 -0.53 0.67 9.29
C ILE A 76 0.67 0.02 10.01
N PHE A 77 0.45 -0.73 11.09
CA PHE A 77 1.52 -1.14 12.00
C PHE A 77 2.15 -2.51 11.75
N GLU A 78 1.75 -3.22 10.70
CA GLU A 78 2.26 -4.58 10.43
C GLU A 78 3.30 -4.65 9.31
N ILE A 79 3.90 -3.51 8.98
CA ILE A 79 5.01 -3.40 8.01
C ILE A 79 6.24 -4.24 8.41
N LEU A 80 6.31 -4.68 9.66
CA LEU A 80 7.47 -5.44 10.19
C LEU A 80 7.53 -6.91 9.76
N HIS A 81 6.55 -7.43 9.04
CA HIS A 81 6.45 -8.86 8.72
C HIS A 81 6.25 -9.17 7.23
N ASP A 82 6.58 -8.24 6.34
CA ASP A 82 6.38 -8.39 4.88
C ASP A 82 4.94 -8.74 4.44
N VAL A 83 4.00 -8.69 5.37
CA VAL A 83 2.58 -8.98 5.15
C VAL A 83 1.71 -7.85 5.70
N ARG A 84 0.57 -7.62 5.09
CA ARG A 84 -0.38 -6.60 5.52
C ARG A 84 -1.70 -7.24 5.87
N THR A 85 -2.14 -7.06 7.09
CA THR A 85 -3.50 -7.41 7.48
C THR A 85 -4.47 -6.33 7.03
N VAL A 86 -5.64 -6.77 6.62
CA VAL A 86 -6.70 -5.91 6.10
C VAL A 86 -7.99 -6.11 6.87
N MET A 87 -8.81 -5.06 6.91
CA MET A 87 -10.17 -5.10 7.41
C MET A 87 -11.07 -5.83 6.40
N ARG A 88 -12.30 -6.10 6.77
CA ARG A 88 -13.25 -6.78 5.88
C ARG A 88 -13.53 -6.00 4.59
N ASN A 89 -13.37 -4.68 4.60
CA ASN A 89 -13.49 -3.84 3.41
C ASN A 89 -12.24 -2.98 3.30
N SER A 90 -11.44 -3.22 2.26
CA SER A 90 -10.18 -2.53 2.04
C SER A 90 -10.00 -2.12 0.58
N GLU A 91 -9.36 -0.99 0.38
CA GLU A 91 -9.20 -0.36 -0.93
C GLU A 91 -7.75 -0.35 -1.40
N ILE A 92 -7.57 -0.69 -2.66
CA ILE A 92 -6.34 -0.47 -3.42
C ILE A 92 -6.66 0.59 -4.47
N LEU A 93 -5.90 1.67 -4.48
CA LEU A 93 -6.05 2.74 -5.47
C LEU A 93 -5.03 2.50 -6.57
N ILE A 94 -5.49 2.40 -7.82
CA ILE A 94 -4.64 2.32 -8.99
C ILE A 94 -4.72 3.66 -9.70
N VAL A 95 -3.63 4.40 -9.70
CA VAL A 95 -3.56 5.71 -10.34
C VAL A 95 -3.03 5.55 -11.75
N ASN A 96 -3.83 5.93 -12.73
CA ASN A 96 -3.40 6.08 -14.11
C ASN A 96 -3.03 7.56 -14.36
N PRO A 97 -1.75 7.89 -14.44
CA PRO A 97 -1.31 9.28 -14.61
C PRO A 97 -1.46 9.79 -16.05
N THR A 98 -1.88 8.94 -16.98
CA THR A 98 -2.07 9.33 -18.37
C THR A 98 -3.43 9.98 -18.61
N ASN A 99 -3.58 10.64 -19.76
CA ASN A 99 -4.87 11.21 -20.20
C ASN A 99 -5.70 10.22 -21.04
N SER A 100 -5.27 8.97 -21.13
CA SER A 100 -5.94 7.91 -21.91
C SER A 100 -6.16 6.67 -21.04
N GLU A 101 -7.08 5.82 -21.46
CA GLU A 101 -7.27 4.53 -20.84
C GLU A 101 -6.02 3.66 -21.03
N THR A 102 -5.70 2.89 -19.97
CA THR A 102 -4.54 1.97 -19.93
C THR A 102 -5.02 0.61 -19.49
N ASN A 103 -4.60 -0.44 -20.19
CA ASN A 103 -4.92 -1.81 -19.82
C ASN A 103 -3.81 -2.38 -18.91
N VAL A 104 -4.20 -2.98 -17.79
CA VAL A 104 -3.27 -3.60 -16.85
C VAL A 104 -3.78 -4.95 -16.36
N THR A 105 -2.87 -5.76 -15.83
CA THR A 105 -3.17 -6.96 -15.05
C THR A 105 -2.86 -6.70 -13.59
N LEU A 106 -3.83 -6.91 -12.71
CA LEU A 106 -3.66 -6.84 -11.26
C LEU A 106 -3.41 -8.25 -10.71
N ASN A 107 -2.33 -8.41 -9.96
CA ASN A 107 -2.03 -9.64 -9.24
C ASN A 107 -2.09 -9.38 -7.73
N LEU A 108 -2.82 -10.25 -7.02
CA LEU A 108 -2.97 -10.24 -5.58
C LEU A 108 -2.55 -11.61 -5.02
N VAL A 109 -1.74 -11.62 -3.98
CA VAL A 109 -1.40 -12.83 -3.23
C VAL A 109 -2.00 -12.73 -1.84
N LEU A 110 -2.98 -13.58 -1.55
CA LEU A 110 -3.80 -13.52 -0.35
C LEU A 110 -3.67 -14.80 0.47
N SER A 111 -3.84 -14.67 1.79
CA SER A 111 -4.10 -15.79 2.68
C SER A 111 -5.09 -15.40 3.78
N SER A 112 -5.89 -16.35 4.23
CA SER A 112 -6.76 -16.13 5.39
C SER A 112 -5.94 -16.22 6.69
N ILE A 113 -6.42 -15.61 7.77
CA ILE A 113 -5.72 -15.62 9.06
C ILE A 113 -6.02 -16.89 9.84
N LYS A 114 -7.19 -17.45 9.74
CA LYS A 114 -7.59 -18.60 10.56
C LYS A 114 -8.43 -19.62 9.80
N ASN A 115 -9.57 -19.19 9.29
CA ASN A 115 -10.48 -20.01 8.53
C ASN A 115 -10.52 -19.55 7.10
N GLU A 116 -10.90 -20.45 6.21
CA GLU A 116 -11.20 -20.11 4.82
C GLU A 116 -12.23 -19.00 4.75
N LYS A 117 -12.06 -18.07 3.83
CA LYS A 117 -12.93 -16.89 3.66
C LYS A 117 -13.24 -16.66 2.19
N ILE A 118 -14.43 -16.18 1.94
CA ILE A 118 -14.80 -15.70 0.60
C ILE A 118 -14.38 -14.23 0.52
N VAL A 119 -13.52 -13.91 -0.45
CA VAL A 119 -13.12 -12.55 -0.78
C VAL A 119 -13.73 -12.16 -2.12
N THR A 120 -14.51 -11.10 -2.12
CA THR A 120 -15.07 -10.50 -3.33
C THR A 120 -14.22 -9.31 -3.75
N VAL A 121 -13.86 -9.27 -5.03
CA VAL A 121 -13.10 -8.18 -5.63
C VAL A 121 -14.02 -7.33 -6.47
N TYR A 122 -14.05 -6.03 -6.19
CA TYR A 122 -14.74 -5.03 -6.99
C TYR A 122 -13.73 -4.10 -7.67
N PHE A 123 -14.07 -3.61 -8.84
CA PHE A 123 -13.35 -2.56 -9.54
C PHE A 123 -14.30 -1.43 -9.91
N ASN A 124 -14.03 -0.23 -9.40
CA ASN A 124 -14.91 0.92 -9.59
C ASN A 124 -16.39 0.60 -9.28
N ASN A 125 -16.63 -0.16 -8.19
CA ASN A 125 -17.93 -0.67 -7.71
C ASN A 125 -18.56 -1.79 -8.54
N GLU A 126 -17.93 -2.30 -9.58
CA GLU A 126 -18.39 -3.46 -10.32
C GLU A 126 -17.72 -4.73 -9.79
N LYS A 127 -18.52 -5.76 -9.47
CA LYS A 127 -17.99 -7.05 -9.02
C LYS A 127 -17.25 -7.74 -10.14
N LEU A 128 -15.96 -8.03 -9.92
CA LEU A 128 -15.12 -8.72 -10.89
C LEU A 128 -14.93 -10.19 -10.58
N ASN A 129 -14.68 -10.51 -9.32
CA ASN A 129 -14.29 -11.85 -8.91
C ASN A 129 -14.81 -12.16 -7.50
N GLU A 130 -14.98 -13.45 -7.23
CA GLU A 130 -15.25 -13.97 -5.90
C GLU A 130 -14.43 -15.24 -5.74
N THR A 131 -13.60 -15.30 -4.72
CA THR A 131 -12.61 -16.36 -4.55
C THR A 131 -12.58 -16.82 -3.11
N ASN A 132 -12.49 -18.13 -2.94
CA ASN A 132 -12.26 -18.73 -1.67
C ASN A 132 -10.78 -18.64 -1.30
N VAL A 133 -10.48 -18.02 -0.17
CA VAL A 133 -9.11 -17.77 0.32
C VAL A 133 -8.88 -18.61 1.57
N PRO A 134 -8.17 -19.75 1.45
CA PRO A 134 -7.83 -20.61 2.57
C PRO A 134 -6.73 -19.98 3.45
N PHE A 135 -6.55 -20.54 4.65
CA PHE A 135 -5.39 -20.23 5.48
C PHE A 135 -4.07 -20.66 4.81
N SER A 136 -4.08 -21.81 4.14
CA SER A 136 -2.95 -22.37 3.39
C SER A 136 -3.48 -23.38 2.36
N PRO A 137 -2.95 -23.43 1.15
CA PRO A 137 -1.90 -22.57 0.57
C PRO A 137 -2.39 -21.14 0.26
N LYS A 138 -1.46 -20.24 -0.09
CA LYS A 138 -1.79 -18.88 -0.55
C LYS A 138 -2.63 -18.92 -1.82
N THR A 139 -3.55 -17.98 -1.92
CA THR A 139 -4.38 -17.80 -3.11
C THR A 139 -3.81 -16.68 -3.97
N ILE A 140 -3.63 -16.95 -5.25
CA ILE A 140 -3.26 -15.93 -6.23
C ILE A 140 -4.52 -15.57 -7.01
N ILE A 141 -4.88 -14.30 -6.96
CA ILE A 141 -5.94 -13.72 -7.80
C ILE A 141 -5.27 -12.90 -8.89
N GLN A 142 -5.47 -13.27 -10.12
CA GLN A 142 -5.05 -12.53 -11.29
C GLN A 142 -6.27 -11.98 -12.01
N ILE A 143 -6.31 -10.65 -12.18
CA ILE A 143 -7.38 -9.95 -12.87
C ILE A 143 -6.77 -9.30 -14.11
N GLU A 144 -7.02 -9.92 -15.24
CA GLU A 144 -6.51 -9.48 -16.53
C GLU A 144 -7.43 -8.43 -17.16
N ASN A 145 -6.86 -7.63 -18.04
CA ASN A 145 -7.59 -6.68 -18.87
C ASN A 145 -8.37 -5.62 -18.06
N LEU A 146 -7.84 -5.18 -16.93
CA LEU A 146 -8.38 -4.05 -16.21
C LEU A 146 -8.15 -2.76 -16.99
N ILE A 147 -9.23 -2.12 -17.43
CA ILE A 147 -9.16 -0.84 -18.15
C ILE A 147 -9.18 0.30 -17.11
N LEU A 148 -8.02 0.87 -16.87
CA LEU A 148 -7.86 2.03 -16.01
C LEU A 148 -8.28 3.30 -16.76
N LYS A 149 -9.26 4.01 -16.22
CA LYS A 149 -9.57 5.38 -16.67
C LYS A 149 -8.47 6.34 -16.21
N PRO A 150 -8.28 7.48 -16.89
CA PRO A 150 -7.41 8.54 -16.36
C PRO A 150 -7.75 8.91 -14.91
N GLY A 151 -6.73 9.05 -14.09
CA GLY A 151 -6.89 9.34 -12.67
C GLY A 151 -6.97 8.11 -11.77
N VAL A 152 -7.74 8.21 -10.69
CA VAL A 152 -7.83 7.18 -9.65
C VAL A 152 -8.90 6.15 -10.01
N ASN A 153 -8.48 4.87 -9.98
CA ASN A 153 -9.35 3.71 -10.10
C ASN A 153 -9.30 2.94 -8.78
N VAL A 154 -10.42 2.43 -8.32
CA VAL A 154 -10.54 1.80 -7.00
C VAL A 154 -10.79 0.31 -7.15
N VAL A 155 -9.93 -0.51 -6.55
CA VAL A 155 -10.17 -1.93 -6.32
C VAL A 155 -10.58 -2.09 -4.86
N THR A 156 -11.76 -2.64 -4.61
CA THR A 156 -12.23 -2.95 -3.26
C THR A 156 -12.18 -4.46 -3.05
N LEU A 157 -11.58 -4.86 -1.94
CA LEU A 157 -11.60 -6.23 -1.46
C LEU A 157 -12.57 -6.30 -0.29
N ASP A 158 -13.60 -7.12 -0.40
CA ASP A 158 -14.66 -7.24 0.58
C ASP A 158 -14.84 -8.69 1.03
N THR A 159 -15.16 -8.88 2.32
CA THR A 159 -15.52 -10.18 2.90
C THR A 159 -16.48 -10.00 4.05
N ASP A 160 -17.46 -10.90 4.19
CA ASP A 160 -18.44 -10.87 5.28
C ASP A 160 -17.84 -11.28 6.62
N GLU A 161 -16.67 -11.90 6.63
CA GLU A 161 -16.06 -12.48 7.81
C GLU A 161 -14.85 -11.69 8.29
N TYR A 162 -14.80 -11.44 9.59
CA TYR A 162 -13.66 -10.83 10.26
C TYR A 162 -13.43 -11.44 11.64
N MET A 163 -12.23 -11.24 12.18
CA MET A 163 -11.88 -11.51 13.56
C MET A 163 -11.66 -10.20 14.31
N LEU A 164 -12.04 -10.19 15.58
CA LEU A 164 -11.57 -9.14 16.48
C LEU A 164 -10.33 -9.65 17.24
N THR A 165 -9.26 -8.89 17.20
CA THR A 165 -8.10 -9.12 18.05
C THR A 165 -8.44 -8.77 19.52
N GLU A 166 -7.55 -9.12 20.46
CA GLU A 166 -7.65 -8.70 21.86
C GLU A 166 -7.73 -7.17 22.02
N SER A 167 -7.08 -6.43 21.10
CA SER A 167 -7.15 -4.96 21.03
C SER A 167 -8.38 -4.44 20.28
N LYS A 168 -9.38 -5.29 20.01
CA LYS A 168 -10.61 -4.98 19.27
C LYS A 168 -10.38 -4.48 17.82
N ARG A 169 -9.26 -4.84 17.21
CA ARG A 169 -9.03 -4.58 15.79
C ARG A 169 -9.76 -5.63 14.95
N GLU A 170 -10.41 -5.16 13.90
CA GLU A 170 -10.97 -6.01 12.87
C GLU A 170 -9.86 -6.49 11.95
N ILE A 171 -9.71 -7.81 11.79
CA ILE A 171 -8.78 -8.42 10.84
C ILE A 171 -9.53 -9.47 10.04
N SER A 172 -9.40 -9.45 8.74
CA SER A 172 -10.09 -10.39 7.85
C SER A 172 -9.14 -11.36 7.18
N PHE A 173 -8.18 -10.87 6.45
CA PHE A 173 -7.21 -11.66 5.70
C PHE A 173 -5.87 -10.91 5.59
N VAL A 174 -4.90 -11.55 4.98
CA VAL A 174 -3.55 -11.01 4.78
C VAL A 174 -3.32 -10.85 3.29
N ILE A 175 -2.74 -9.72 2.91
CA ILE A 175 -2.18 -9.51 1.58
C ILE A 175 -0.66 -9.56 1.70
N GLU A 176 -0.06 -10.48 0.96
CA GLU A 176 1.37 -10.69 0.95
C GLU A 176 2.05 -9.95 -0.20
N ALA A 177 1.36 -9.83 -1.33
CA ALA A 177 1.86 -9.09 -2.47
C ALA A 177 0.71 -8.48 -3.28
N ILE A 178 0.98 -7.30 -3.82
CA ILE A 178 0.14 -6.61 -4.80
C ILE A 178 1.06 -6.13 -5.90
N SER A 179 0.72 -6.41 -7.14
CA SER A 179 1.44 -5.86 -8.29
C SER A 179 0.50 -5.60 -9.47
N ILE A 180 0.87 -4.62 -10.28
CA ILE A 180 0.26 -4.37 -11.58
C ILE A 180 1.31 -4.57 -12.66
N VAL A 181 0.88 -5.11 -13.79
CA VAL A 181 1.72 -5.34 -14.98
C VAL A 181 0.97 -4.78 -16.18
N ASN A 182 1.69 -4.01 -17.00
CA ASN A 182 1.20 -3.48 -18.29
C ASN A 182 1.37 -4.51 -19.41
#